data_a51df6218a5ac14808d2c0cac8436f88
#
_entry.id   a51df6218a5ac14808d2c0cac8436f88
#
_cell.length_a   1.000
_cell.length_b   1.000
_cell.length_c   1.000
_cell.angle_alpha   90.00
_cell.angle_beta   90.00
_cell.angle_gamma   90.00
#
_symmetry.space_group_name_H-M   'P 1'
#
loop_
_entity.id
_entity.type
_entity.pdbx_description
1 polymer ?
#
loop_
_entity_poly.entity_id
_entity_poly.type
_entity_poly.pdbx_seq_one_letter_code
_entity_poly.pdbx_strand_id
1 'polypeptide(L)'
;MQQPRARIASQLGLALALILAVVITGSTVFALRSLSASNLNTREQHLASEARLLADQLATFHGTLRENTQRLSGLFEKRFSDGLQLATDQRIDVGGVMTPALMHEGAPLNNDFSVVDDFREMTAGVATVFARTGDDFVRVSTSVTKQDGSRAIGTLLDRQHPAYPLLLSGKQYIGRAFL
;
A
#
# COMPACT_ATOMS: atom_id res chain seq x y z
N MET A 1 -26.19 82.46 40.64
CA MET A 1 -26.33 81.09 41.11
C MET A 1 -26.79 80.17 39.97
N GLN A 2 -25.87 79.73 39.11
CA GLN A 2 -26.14 78.84 37.97
C GLN A 2 -25.02 77.82 37.77
N GLN A 3 -24.74 76.88 38.68
CA GLN A 3 -23.69 75.85 38.50
C GLN A 3 -24.05 74.39 38.81
N PRO A 4 -25.25 73.98 39.26
CA PRO A 4 -25.45 72.54 39.45
C PRO A 4 -25.89 71.77 38.21
N ARG A 5 -26.52 72.39 37.23
CA ARG A 5 -26.99 71.70 36.00
C ARG A 5 -25.89 71.24 35.06
N ALA A 6 -24.81 72.02 34.90
CA ALA A 6 -23.67 71.69 34.04
C ALA A 6 -22.86 70.47 34.55
N ARG A 7 -22.72 70.30 35.87
CA ARG A 7 -22.05 69.19 36.50
C ARG A 7 -22.81 67.85 36.34
N ILE A 8 -24.13 67.87 36.45
CA ILE A 8 -24.97 66.69 36.28
C ILE A 8 -24.96 66.23 34.83
N ALA A 9 -25.03 67.13 33.87
CA ALA A 9 -24.97 66.79 32.45
C ALA A 9 -23.61 66.18 32.03
N SER A 10 -22.50 66.71 32.58
CA SER A 10 -21.16 66.15 32.32
C SER A 10 -20.96 64.78 32.96
N GLN A 11 -21.49 64.55 34.14
CA GLN A 11 -21.43 63.23 34.82
C GLN A 11 -22.29 62.20 34.10
N LEU A 12 -23.49 62.56 33.61
CA LEU A 12 -24.33 61.66 32.80
C LEU A 12 -23.62 61.32 31.45
N GLY A 13 -23.02 62.30 30.80
CA GLY A 13 -22.28 62.08 29.55
C GLY A 13 -21.07 61.14 29.73
N LEU A 14 -20.36 61.33 30.84
CA LEU A 14 -19.21 60.44 31.15
C LEU A 14 -19.62 59.00 31.48
N ALA A 15 -20.73 58.82 32.23
CA ALA A 15 -21.31 57.53 32.53
C ALA A 15 -21.79 56.81 31.22
N LEU A 16 -22.46 57.55 30.35
CA LEU A 16 -22.94 56.98 29.08
C LEU A 16 -21.75 56.59 28.17
N ALA A 17 -20.70 57.40 28.11
CA ALA A 17 -19.50 57.07 27.35
C ALA A 17 -18.77 55.85 27.89
N LEU A 18 -18.70 55.68 29.21
CA LEU A 18 -18.14 54.46 29.85
C LEU A 18 -18.95 53.20 29.56
N ILE A 19 -20.26 53.29 29.62
CA ILE A 19 -21.14 52.13 29.27
C ILE A 19 -20.95 51.77 27.80
N LEU A 20 -20.93 52.73 26.90
CA LEU A 20 -20.70 52.48 25.48
C LEU A 20 -19.31 51.83 25.21
N ALA A 21 -18.29 52.32 25.89
CA ALA A 21 -16.95 51.75 25.79
C ALA A 21 -16.90 50.27 26.26
N VAL A 22 -17.58 49.97 27.39
CA VAL A 22 -17.66 48.61 27.90
C VAL A 22 -18.43 47.68 26.95
N VAL A 23 -19.52 48.16 26.37
CA VAL A 23 -20.33 47.36 25.40
C VAL A 23 -19.53 47.10 24.12
N ILE A 24 -18.85 48.12 23.60
CA ILE A 24 -18.04 47.95 22.40
C ILE A 24 -16.84 47.01 22.63
N THR A 25 -16.14 47.18 23.73
CA THR A 25 -15.02 46.29 24.06
C THR A 25 -15.48 44.85 24.34
N GLY A 26 -16.58 44.68 25.07
CA GLY A 26 -17.18 43.38 25.33
C GLY A 26 -17.65 42.65 24.06
N SER A 27 -18.33 43.34 23.15
CA SER A 27 -18.77 42.76 21.88
C SER A 27 -17.60 42.42 20.95
N THR A 28 -16.54 43.24 20.92
CA THR A 28 -15.36 42.98 20.13
C THR A 28 -14.59 41.74 20.63
N VAL A 29 -14.42 41.62 21.95
CA VAL A 29 -13.75 40.43 22.54
C VAL A 29 -14.58 39.18 22.32
N PHE A 30 -15.91 39.27 22.44
CA PHE A 30 -16.80 38.15 22.15
C PHE A 30 -16.73 37.72 20.68
N ALA A 31 -16.77 38.65 19.76
CA ALA A 31 -16.66 38.37 18.33
C ALA A 31 -15.29 37.72 17.96
N LEU A 32 -14.20 38.24 18.51
CA LEU A 32 -12.87 37.65 18.29
C LEU A 32 -12.75 36.23 18.84
N ARG A 33 -13.26 35.95 20.02
CA ARG A 33 -13.28 34.61 20.61
C ARG A 33 -14.14 33.63 19.81
N SER A 34 -15.32 34.08 19.38
CA SER A 34 -16.23 33.26 18.57
C SER A 34 -15.63 32.90 17.21
N LEU A 35 -14.98 33.85 16.53
CA LEU A 35 -14.29 33.63 15.26
C LEU A 35 -13.07 32.69 15.41
N SER A 36 -12.31 32.83 16.49
CA SER A 36 -11.17 31.95 16.74
C SER A 36 -11.57 30.50 17.01
N ALA A 37 -12.61 30.28 17.80
CA ALA A 37 -13.12 28.94 18.10
C ALA A 37 -13.74 28.26 16.86
N SER A 38 -14.47 29.01 16.03
CA SER A 38 -15.05 28.52 14.79
C SER A 38 -13.99 28.11 13.76
N ASN A 39 -12.94 28.89 13.62
CA ASN A 39 -11.84 28.63 12.68
C ASN A 39 -11.03 27.37 13.04
N LEU A 40 -10.80 27.10 14.32
CA LEU A 40 -10.10 25.90 14.77
C LEU A 40 -10.90 24.62 14.49
N ASN A 41 -12.17 24.62 14.86
CA ASN A 41 -13.06 23.47 14.60
C ASN A 41 -13.20 23.17 13.09
N THR A 42 -13.31 24.20 12.26
CA THR A 42 -13.40 24.04 10.81
C THR A 42 -12.12 23.44 10.23
N ARG A 43 -10.95 23.88 10.70
CA ARG A 43 -9.66 23.34 10.25
C ARG A 43 -9.48 21.88 10.67
N GLU A 44 -9.82 21.53 11.88
CA GLU A 44 -9.75 20.13 12.34
C GLU A 44 -10.69 19.22 11.53
N GLN A 45 -11.91 19.68 11.24
CA GLN A 45 -12.84 18.93 10.40
C GLN A 45 -12.34 18.78 8.96
N HIS A 46 -11.75 19.81 8.36
CA HIS A 46 -11.16 19.70 7.04
C HIS A 46 -10.00 18.72 7.01
N LEU A 47 -9.07 18.80 7.95
CA LEU A 47 -7.94 17.86 8.03
C LEU A 47 -8.42 16.42 8.26
N ALA A 48 -9.42 16.22 9.11
CA ALA A 48 -9.99 14.90 9.33
C ALA A 48 -10.69 14.34 8.09
N SER A 49 -11.40 15.19 7.31
CA SER A 49 -12.04 14.77 6.07
C SER A 49 -11.02 14.45 4.96
N GLU A 50 -9.98 15.26 4.83
CA GLU A 50 -8.88 15.00 3.89
C GLU A 50 -8.13 13.71 4.23
N ALA A 51 -7.84 13.48 5.52
CA ALA A 51 -7.21 12.24 5.98
C ALA A 51 -8.08 11.01 5.68
N ARG A 52 -9.40 11.10 5.85
CA ARG A 52 -10.34 10.02 5.49
C ARG A 52 -10.36 9.76 3.99
N LEU A 53 -10.43 10.82 3.17
CA LEU A 53 -10.39 10.66 1.70
C LEU A 53 -9.11 9.99 1.23
N LEU A 54 -7.96 10.36 1.79
CA LEU A 54 -6.68 9.71 1.49
C LEU A 54 -6.67 8.24 1.93
N ALA A 55 -7.20 7.94 3.11
CA ALA A 55 -7.32 6.57 3.60
C ALA A 55 -8.23 5.72 2.70
N ASP A 56 -9.36 6.25 2.27
CA ASP A 56 -10.30 5.57 1.36
C ASP A 56 -9.69 5.36 -0.03
N GLN A 57 -8.95 6.35 -0.55
CA GLN A 57 -8.21 6.20 -1.81
C GLN A 57 -7.14 5.12 -1.72
N LEU A 58 -6.37 5.08 -0.63
CA LEU A 58 -5.38 4.04 -0.39
C LEU A 58 -6.03 2.66 -0.25
N ALA A 59 -7.13 2.55 0.47
CA ALA A 59 -7.87 1.29 0.61
C ALA A 59 -8.38 0.78 -0.75
N THR A 60 -8.95 1.67 -1.56
CA THR A 60 -9.42 1.36 -2.91
C THR A 60 -8.26 0.92 -3.81
N PHE A 61 -7.15 1.65 -3.79
CA PHE A 61 -5.95 1.31 -4.55
C PHE A 61 -5.41 -0.08 -4.15
N HIS A 62 -5.33 -0.37 -2.85
CA HIS A 62 -4.92 -1.69 -2.36
C HIS A 62 -5.90 -2.79 -2.78
N GLY A 63 -7.19 -2.52 -2.75
CA GLY A 63 -8.22 -3.46 -3.24
C GLY A 63 -8.00 -3.81 -4.71
N THR A 64 -7.86 -2.79 -5.56
CA THR A 64 -7.62 -2.96 -7.01
C THR A 64 -6.32 -3.71 -7.31
N LEU A 65 -5.23 -3.40 -6.59
CA LEU A 65 -3.97 -4.14 -6.73
C LEU A 65 -4.14 -5.61 -6.38
N ARG A 66 -4.85 -5.91 -5.30
CA ARG A 66 -5.10 -7.29 -4.88
C ARG A 66 -5.92 -8.06 -5.92
N GLU A 67 -7.00 -7.49 -6.41
CA GLU A 67 -7.85 -8.08 -7.45
C GLU A 67 -7.07 -8.33 -8.75
N ASN A 68 -6.27 -7.35 -9.19
CA ASN A 68 -5.42 -7.51 -10.35
C ASN A 68 -4.39 -8.62 -10.16
N THR A 69 -3.75 -8.70 -8.99
CA THR A 69 -2.80 -9.76 -8.67
C THR A 69 -3.46 -11.13 -8.68
N GLN A 70 -4.66 -11.27 -8.11
CA GLN A 70 -5.42 -12.52 -8.13
C GLN A 70 -5.78 -12.94 -9.55
N ARG A 71 -6.23 -11.99 -10.37
CA ARG A 71 -6.55 -12.26 -11.77
C ARG A 71 -5.33 -12.70 -12.58
N LEU A 72 -4.19 -12.02 -12.41
CA LEU A 72 -2.94 -12.35 -13.09
C LEU A 72 -2.40 -13.72 -12.62
N SER A 73 -2.45 -14.00 -11.32
CA SER A 73 -2.10 -15.32 -10.78
C SER A 73 -2.96 -16.43 -11.40
N GLY A 74 -4.28 -16.22 -11.46
CA GLY A 74 -5.18 -17.19 -12.09
C GLY A 74 -4.94 -17.39 -13.58
N LEU A 75 -4.50 -16.37 -14.30
CA LEU A 75 -4.10 -16.51 -15.71
C LEU A 75 -2.80 -17.33 -15.83
N PHE A 76 -1.84 -17.12 -14.94
CA PHE A 76 -0.60 -17.89 -14.93
C PHE A 76 -0.86 -19.35 -14.54
N GLU A 77 -1.67 -19.61 -13.51
CA GLU A 77 -2.05 -20.97 -13.08
C GLU A 77 -2.74 -21.78 -14.19
N LYS A 78 -3.56 -21.13 -15.01
CA LYS A 78 -4.24 -21.79 -16.14
C LYS A 78 -3.27 -22.34 -17.19
N ARG A 79 -2.06 -21.80 -17.30
CA ARG A 79 -1.02 -22.34 -18.18
C ARG A 79 -0.54 -23.72 -17.74
N PHE A 80 -0.80 -24.10 -16.49
CA PHE A 80 -0.41 -25.37 -15.89
C PHE A 80 -1.66 -26.21 -15.48
N SER A 81 -2.77 -26.05 -16.19
CA SER A 81 -4.04 -26.75 -15.91
C SER A 81 -3.90 -28.25 -15.92
N ASP A 82 -2.99 -28.78 -16.75
CA ASP A 82 -2.73 -30.22 -16.87
C ASP A 82 -1.83 -30.78 -15.75
N GLY A 83 -1.48 -29.88 -14.81
CA GLY A 83 -0.71 -30.22 -13.61
C GLY A 83 0.80 -30.16 -13.80
N LEU A 84 1.46 -30.04 -12.67
CA LEU A 84 2.93 -30.07 -12.57
C LEU A 84 3.35 -31.34 -11.83
N GLN A 85 4.37 -32.02 -12.32
CA GLN A 85 4.91 -33.21 -11.70
C GLN A 85 6.37 -33.00 -11.32
N LEU A 86 6.71 -33.27 -10.06
CA LEU A 86 8.08 -33.18 -9.57
C LEU A 86 8.76 -34.55 -9.72
N ALA A 87 9.60 -34.71 -10.72
CA ALA A 87 10.39 -35.95 -10.95
C ALA A 87 11.65 -35.88 -10.08
N THR A 88 11.61 -36.55 -8.93
CA THR A 88 12.71 -36.53 -7.95
C THR A 88 13.89 -37.42 -8.35
N ASP A 89 13.66 -38.35 -9.26
CA ASP A 89 14.66 -39.26 -9.87
C ASP A 89 15.49 -38.59 -10.97
N GLN A 90 14.98 -37.49 -11.54
CA GLN A 90 15.68 -36.72 -12.57
C GLN A 90 16.18 -35.39 -11.98
N ARG A 91 17.44 -35.10 -12.20
CA ARG A 91 18.07 -33.88 -11.73
C ARG A 91 18.57 -33.02 -12.87
N ILE A 92 18.29 -31.72 -12.80
CA ILE A 92 18.69 -30.73 -13.79
C ILE A 92 19.48 -29.62 -13.09
N ASP A 93 20.59 -29.22 -13.67
CA ASP A 93 21.37 -28.07 -13.22
C ASP A 93 20.63 -26.79 -13.61
N VAL A 94 20.38 -25.96 -12.62
CA VAL A 94 19.76 -24.64 -12.80
C VAL A 94 20.64 -23.61 -12.12
N GLY A 95 21.46 -22.93 -12.92
CA GLY A 95 22.35 -21.89 -12.40
C GLY A 95 23.36 -22.39 -11.36
N GLY A 96 23.86 -23.63 -11.50
CA GLY A 96 24.82 -24.27 -10.60
C GLY A 96 24.17 -25.02 -9.42
N VAL A 97 22.83 -25.11 -9.39
CA VAL A 97 22.10 -25.85 -8.35
C VAL A 97 21.38 -27.05 -8.97
N MET A 98 21.67 -28.25 -8.48
CA MET A 98 21.00 -29.48 -8.92
C MET A 98 19.60 -29.59 -8.33
N THR A 99 18.58 -29.44 -9.15
CA THR A 99 17.16 -29.45 -8.76
C THR A 99 16.43 -30.67 -9.31
N PRO A 100 15.37 -31.16 -8.67
CA PRO A 100 14.46 -32.11 -9.31
C PRO A 100 13.87 -31.52 -10.59
N ALA A 101 13.63 -32.35 -11.59
CA ALA A 101 12.94 -31.89 -12.80
C ALA A 101 11.47 -31.58 -12.47
N LEU A 102 11.04 -30.38 -12.78
CA LEU A 102 9.63 -29.98 -12.69
C LEU A 102 9.00 -30.13 -14.08
N MET A 103 8.23 -31.18 -14.25
CA MET A 103 7.67 -31.58 -15.55
C MET A 103 6.31 -30.94 -15.79
N HIS A 104 6.08 -30.48 -17.01
CA HIS A 104 4.80 -30.06 -17.54
C HIS A 104 4.66 -30.57 -18.99
N GLU A 105 3.54 -31.22 -19.30
CA GLU A 105 3.28 -31.82 -20.62
C GLU A 105 4.45 -32.68 -21.17
N GLY A 106 5.10 -33.41 -20.29
CA GLY A 106 6.22 -34.29 -20.65
C GLY A 106 7.56 -33.62 -20.85
N ALA A 107 7.67 -32.30 -20.70
CA ALA A 107 8.91 -31.54 -20.80
C ALA A 107 9.28 -30.87 -19.45
N PRO A 108 10.58 -30.72 -19.13
CA PRO A 108 10.99 -30.01 -17.92
C PRO A 108 10.85 -28.49 -18.08
N LEU A 109 10.29 -27.83 -17.07
CA LEU A 109 10.25 -26.36 -16.97
C LEU A 109 11.57 -25.75 -16.49
N ASN A 110 12.48 -26.59 -16.01
CA ASN A 110 13.81 -26.14 -15.56
C ASN A 110 14.58 -25.57 -16.75
N ASN A 111 14.99 -24.31 -16.65
CA ASN A 111 15.63 -23.54 -17.72
C ASN A 111 14.76 -23.28 -18.98
N ASP A 112 13.47 -23.61 -18.94
CA ASP A 112 12.52 -23.17 -19.96
C ASP A 112 11.89 -21.83 -19.52
N PHE A 113 12.01 -20.82 -20.34
CA PHE A 113 11.54 -19.46 -20.02
C PHE A 113 10.33 -19.04 -20.86
N SER A 114 9.86 -19.89 -21.77
CA SER A 114 8.78 -19.57 -22.69
C SER A 114 7.53 -19.06 -21.96
N VAL A 115 7.03 -19.81 -20.98
CA VAL A 115 5.80 -19.49 -20.25
C VAL A 115 5.95 -18.21 -19.42
N VAL A 116 7.10 -17.98 -18.79
CA VAL A 116 7.31 -16.78 -17.94
C VAL A 116 7.57 -15.53 -18.78
N ASP A 117 8.13 -15.68 -19.97
CA ASP A 117 8.36 -14.58 -20.92
C ASP A 117 7.05 -14.17 -21.60
N ASP A 118 6.27 -15.13 -22.08
CA ASP A 118 4.91 -14.90 -22.61
C ASP A 118 4.04 -14.17 -21.59
N PHE A 119 4.10 -14.61 -20.33
CA PHE A 119 3.35 -13.94 -19.25
C PHE A 119 3.80 -12.48 -19.07
N ARG A 120 5.10 -12.24 -19.09
CA ARG A 120 5.66 -10.88 -18.98
C ARG A 120 5.27 -10.01 -20.17
N GLU A 121 5.31 -10.55 -21.38
CA GLU A 121 4.90 -9.82 -22.59
C GLU A 121 3.43 -9.43 -22.55
N MET A 122 2.55 -10.36 -22.15
CA MET A 122 1.11 -10.13 -22.11
C MET A 122 0.65 -9.22 -20.97
N THR A 123 1.35 -9.21 -19.84
CA THR A 123 0.84 -8.58 -18.60
C THR A 123 1.73 -7.47 -18.06
N ALA A 124 2.95 -7.31 -18.59
CA ALA A 124 4.03 -6.51 -18.01
C ALA A 124 4.43 -6.94 -16.57
N GLY A 125 3.84 -8.02 -16.06
CA GLY A 125 4.18 -8.62 -14.78
C GLY A 125 5.39 -9.54 -14.88
N VAL A 126 6.02 -9.85 -13.73
CA VAL A 126 7.07 -10.86 -13.67
C VAL A 126 6.48 -12.19 -13.18
N ALA A 127 6.93 -13.28 -13.75
CA ALA A 127 6.57 -14.62 -13.33
C ALA A 127 7.82 -15.42 -12.97
N THR A 128 7.63 -16.33 -12.02
CA THR A 128 8.69 -17.23 -11.55
C THR A 128 8.09 -18.57 -11.19
N VAL A 129 8.76 -19.63 -11.63
CA VAL A 129 8.46 -21.01 -11.23
C VAL A 129 9.56 -21.49 -10.31
N PHE A 130 9.18 -22.05 -9.17
CA PHE A 130 10.10 -22.66 -8.21
C PHE A 130 9.89 -24.17 -8.17
N ALA A 131 10.97 -24.94 -8.13
CA ALA A 131 10.95 -26.35 -7.83
C ALA A 131 11.34 -26.56 -6.36
N ARG A 132 10.52 -27.34 -5.64
CA ARG A 132 10.85 -27.72 -4.27
C ARG A 132 12.03 -28.69 -4.25
N THR A 133 13.07 -28.34 -3.50
CA THR A 133 14.30 -29.13 -3.35
C THR A 133 14.57 -29.30 -1.86
N GLY A 134 14.09 -30.42 -1.29
CA GLY A 134 14.04 -30.59 0.15
C GLY A 134 13.06 -29.60 0.81
N ASP A 135 13.58 -28.79 1.71
CA ASP A 135 12.81 -27.73 2.38
C ASP A 135 12.93 -26.38 1.68
N ASP A 136 13.74 -26.29 0.62
CA ASP A 136 13.94 -25.04 -0.10
C ASP A 136 13.15 -25.01 -1.42
N PHE A 137 12.95 -23.79 -1.93
CA PHE A 137 12.35 -23.53 -3.23
C PHE A 137 13.39 -22.88 -4.12
N VAL A 138 13.83 -23.59 -5.14
CA VAL A 138 14.83 -23.13 -6.12
C VAL A 138 14.12 -22.53 -7.33
N ARG A 139 14.53 -21.35 -7.76
CA ARG A 139 13.99 -20.67 -8.94
C ARG A 139 14.47 -21.36 -10.21
N VAL A 140 13.59 -22.12 -10.87
CA VAL A 140 13.93 -22.95 -12.04
C VAL A 140 13.59 -22.29 -13.36
N SER A 141 12.59 -21.39 -13.37
CA SER A 141 12.22 -20.58 -14.53
C SER A 141 11.75 -19.21 -14.04
N THR A 142 12.18 -18.14 -14.72
CA THR A 142 11.80 -16.77 -14.29
C THR A 142 12.01 -15.75 -15.39
N SER A 143 11.16 -14.72 -15.42
CA SER A 143 11.35 -13.50 -16.20
C SER A 143 12.11 -12.40 -15.43
N VAL A 144 12.48 -12.64 -14.16
CA VAL A 144 13.29 -11.71 -13.36
C VAL A 144 14.76 -11.76 -13.81
N THR A 145 15.34 -10.59 -14.04
CA THR A 145 16.76 -10.42 -14.38
C THR A 145 17.53 -9.79 -13.21
N LYS A 146 18.77 -10.19 -13.04
CA LYS A 146 19.74 -9.58 -12.13
C LYS A 146 20.24 -8.25 -12.69
N GLN A 147 21.03 -7.51 -11.91
CA GLN A 147 21.63 -6.23 -12.32
C GLN A 147 22.59 -6.39 -13.53
N ASP A 148 23.22 -7.55 -13.69
CA ASP A 148 24.11 -7.87 -14.80
C ASP A 148 23.37 -8.30 -16.09
N GLY A 149 22.02 -8.29 -16.06
CA GLY A 149 21.17 -8.70 -17.17
C GLY A 149 20.94 -10.22 -17.26
N SER A 150 21.62 -11.04 -16.48
CA SER A 150 21.37 -12.49 -16.43
C SER A 150 20.08 -12.82 -15.71
N ARG A 151 19.45 -13.96 -16.04
CA ARG A 151 18.25 -14.41 -15.31
C ARG A 151 18.59 -14.84 -13.90
N ALA A 152 17.67 -14.57 -12.98
CA ALA A 152 17.83 -14.90 -11.56
C ALA A 152 17.56 -16.38 -11.25
N ILE A 153 17.91 -17.30 -12.14
CA ILE A 153 17.76 -18.76 -11.96
C ILE A 153 18.74 -19.31 -10.90
N GLY A 154 18.43 -20.44 -10.31
CA GLY A 154 19.24 -21.10 -9.29
C GLY A 154 19.22 -20.41 -7.92
N THR A 155 18.53 -19.28 -7.78
CA THR A 155 18.38 -18.59 -6.48
C THR A 155 17.28 -19.21 -5.64
N LEU A 156 17.45 -19.17 -4.32
CA LEU A 156 16.47 -19.67 -3.36
C LEU A 156 15.42 -18.61 -3.03
N LEU A 157 14.21 -19.06 -2.72
CA LEU A 157 13.24 -18.22 -2.03
C LEU A 157 13.76 -17.99 -0.61
N ASP A 158 13.83 -16.72 -0.20
CA ASP A 158 14.26 -16.37 1.14
C ASP A 158 13.34 -17.01 2.20
N ARG A 159 13.92 -17.71 3.17
CA ARG A 159 13.19 -18.32 4.27
C ARG A 159 12.51 -17.30 5.19
N GLN A 160 12.97 -16.05 5.20
CA GLN A 160 12.34 -14.93 5.91
C GLN A 160 11.18 -14.31 5.12
N HIS A 161 11.01 -14.68 3.85
CA HIS A 161 9.89 -14.19 3.05
C HIS A 161 8.56 -14.67 3.64
N PRO A 162 7.55 -13.79 3.79
CA PRO A 162 6.28 -14.15 4.43
C PRO A 162 5.51 -15.27 3.71
N ALA A 163 5.78 -15.51 2.44
CA ALA A 163 5.21 -16.64 1.69
C ALA A 163 5.81 -17.99 2.08
N TYR A 164 7.08 -18.04 2.54
CA TYR A 164 7.81 -19.28 2.73
C TYR A 164 7.08 -20.32 3.61
N PRO A 165 6.62 -20.01 4.84
CA PRO A 165 5.93 -20.98 5.68
C PRO A 165 4.58 -21.42 5.10
N LEU A 166 3.90 -20.55 4.36
CA LEU A 166 2.64 -20.86 3.70
C LEU A 166 2.85 -21.81 2.52
N LEU A 167 3.85 -21.57 1.69
CA LEU A 167 4.20 -22.43 0.57
C LEU A 167 4.65 -23.81 1.04
N LEU A 168 5.42 -23.92 2.12
CA LEU A 168 5.76 -25.21 2.73
C LEU A 168 4.53 -26.01 3.14
N SER A 169 3.47 -25.34 3.59
CA SER A 169 2.19 -25.97 3.97
C SER A 169 1.21 -26.13 2.81
N GLY A 170 1.64 -25.84 1.55
CA GLY A 170 0.79 -25.92 0.37
C GLY A 170 -0.27 -24.82 0.27
N LYS A 171 -0.07 -23.69 0.97
CA LYS A 171 -1.02 -22.56 0.98
C LYS A 171 -0.53 -21.45 0.08
N GLN A 172 -1.48 -20.74 -0.53
CA GLN A 172 -1.21 -19.56 -1.32
C GLN A 172 -0.89 -18.35 -0.44
N TYR A 173 0.00 -17.49 -0.90
CA TYR A 173 0.28 -16.17 -0.33
C TYR A 173 -0.01 -15.07 -1.36
N ILE A 174 -0.79 -14.07 -0.94
CA ILE A 174 -1.01 -12.85 -1.70
C ILE A 174 -0.70 -11.67 -0.79
N GLY A 175 0.34 -10.92 -1.11
CA GLY A 175 0.79 -9.83 -0.26
C GLY A 175 1.97 -9.08 -0.86
N ARG A 176 2.51 -8.15 -0.06
CA ARG A 176 3.73 -7.42 -0.41
C ARG A 176 4.95 -8.30 -0.16
N ALA A 177 5.91 -8.22 -1.07
CA ALA A 177 7.21 -8.85 -0.93
C ALA A 177 8.30 -7.88 -1.37
N PHE A 178 9.45 -7.97 -0.74
CA PHE A 178 10.68 -7.34 -1.23
C PHE A 178 11.41 -8.38 -2.07
N LEU A 179 11.87 -7.97 -3.27
CA LEU A 179 12.63 -8.79 -4.19
C LEU A 179 14.13 -8.47 -4.08
#